data_c9507cecc5de17d858322234bcd6bc0c
#
_entry.id   c9507cecc5de17d858322234bcd6bc0c
#
_cell.length_a   1.000
_cell.length_b   1.000
_cell.length_c   1.000
_cell.angle_alpha   90.00
_cell.angle_beta   90.00
_cell.angle_gamma   90.00
#
_symmetry.space_group_name_H-M   'P 1'
#
loop_
_entity.id
_entity.type
_entity.pdbx_description
1 polymer ?
#
loop_
_entity_poly.entity_id
_entity_poly.type
_entity_poly.pdbx_seq_one_letter_code
_entity_poly.pdbx_strand_id
1 'polypeptide(L)'
;MDVRVAGHQVATGETLREHAEQRVAEITEKYFSRAVGANVTFGRGPNNDYTCDIVAPVVNGVVLKSSHHGREPEIAFNGAADRIEKQLRRYTNRLKEHKVDGTAQAIVDNAAYTVFSSGTAEEEQADAPTFVAETRVDIPESSVSDAVMLMDLRNTNALMFKNSGTGAFNMIYRRDDGNIGWVEPSSN
;
A
#
# COMPACT_ATOMS: atom_id res chain seq x y z
N MET A 1 -20.35 -1.86 3.12
CA MET A 1 -19.03 -1.19 3.03
C MET A 1 -19.20 0.06 2.17
N ASP A 2 -18.58 1.17 2.52
CA ASP A 2 -18.63 2.41 1.71
C ASP A 2 -17.48 2.39 0.69
N VAL A 3 -17.78 2.31 -0.61
CA VAL A 3 -16.79 2.36 -1.68
C VAL A 3 -16.97 3.69 -2.43
N ARG A 4 -15.94 4.51 -2.44
CA ARG A 4 -15.94 5.79 -3.14
C ARG A 4 -15.17 5.68 -4.44
N VAL A 5 -15.84 5.97 -5.55
CA VAL A 5 -15.23 5.97 -6.88
C VAL A 5 -15.10 7.40 -7.38
N ALA A 6 -13.89 7.82 -7.71
CA ALA A 6 -13.59 9.15 -8.22
C ALA A 6 -12.76 9.06 -9.50
N GLY A 7 -12.96 10.03 -10.40
CA GLY A 7 -12.15 10.20 -11.61
C GLY A 7 -11.39 11.52 -11.58
N HIS A 8 -10.09 11.49 -11.76
CA HIS A 8 -9.26 12.66 -11.99
C HIS A 8 -8.98 12.77 -13.49
N GLN A 9 -9.62 13.74 -14.16
CA GLN A 9 -9.57 13.93 -15.61
C GLN A 9 -10.07 12.70 -16.44
N VAL A 10 -10.86 11.85 -15.81
CA VAL A 10 -11.48 10.66 -16.42
C VAL A 10 -12.95 10.66 -16.05
N ALA A 11 -13.83 10.56 -17.06
CA ALA A 11 -15.24 10.37 -16.82
C ALA A 11 -15.49 8.93 -16.32
N THR A 12 -15.92 8.80 -15.07
CA THR A 12 -16.35 7.53 -14.51
C THR A 12 -17.85 7.41 -14.78
N GLY A 13 -18.23 6.67 -15.83
CA GLY A 13 -19.63 6.34 -16.11
C GLY A 13 -20.24 5.49 -14.98
N GLU A 14 -21.56 5.46 -14.91
CA GLU A 14 -22.28 4.74 -13.86
C GLU A 14 -21.93 3.24 -13.85
N THR A 15 -21.87 2.61 -15.02
CA THR A 15 -21.48 1.20 -15.18
C THR A 15 -20.10 0.87 -14.61
N LEU A 16 -19.11 1.74 -14.85
CA LEU A 16 -17.75 1.54 -14.31
C LEU A 16 -17.73 1.71 -12.79
N ARG A 17 -18.53 2.65 -12.27
CA ARG A 17 -18.68 2.87 -10.84
C ARG A 17 -19.31 1.67 -10.16
N GLU A 18 -20.44 1.19 -10.65
CA GLU A 18 -21.13 0.02 -10.12
C GLU A 18 -20.24 -1.22 -10.14
N HIS A 19 -19.55 -1.45 -11.27
CA HIS A 19 -18.59 -2.56 -11.38
C HIS A 19 -17.46 -2.47 -10.34
N ALA A 20 -16.90 -1.28 -10.15
CA ALA A 20 -15.85 -1.06 -9.17
C ALA A 20 -16.33 -1.26 -7.72
N GLU A 21 -17.52 -0.72 -7.38
CA GLU A 21 -18.14 -0.88 -6.07
C GLU A 21 -18.42 -2.34 -5.75
N GLN A 22 -19.03 -3.06 -6.68
CA GLN A 22 -19.35 -4.47 -6.52
C GLN A 22 -18.09 -5.32 -6.33
N ARG A 23 -17.10 -5.18 -7.23
CA ARG A 23 -15.89 -6.00 -7.20
C ARG A 23 -15.04 -5.77 -5.95
N VAL A 24 -14.91 -4.52 -5.51
CA VAL A 24 -14.17 -4.19 -4.28
C VAL A 24 -14.91 -4.71 -3.05
N ALA A 25 -16.24 -4.62 -3.02
CA ALA A 25 -17.06 -5.19 -1.94
C ALA A 25 -16.87 -6.71 -1.86
N GLU A 26 -16.96 -7.44 -2.98
CA GLU A 26 -16.74 -8.90 -3.04
C GLU A 26 -15.37 -9.31 -2.52
N ILE A 27 -14.30 -8.61 -2.94
CA ILE A 27 -12.94 -8.89 -2.48
C ILE A 27 -12.82 -8.67 -0.97
N THR A 28 -13.36 -7.56 -0.47
CA THR A 28 -13.25 -7.23 0.95
C THR A 28 -14.09 -8.15 1.83
N GLU A 29 -15.30 -8.50 1.46
CA GLU A 29 -16.14 -9.44 2.21
C GLU A 29 -15.53 -10.84 2.28
N LYS A 30 -14.88 -11.27 1.22
CA LYS A 30 -14.22 -12.59 1.17
C LYS A 30 -13.05 -12.72 2.14
N TYR A 31 -12.31 -11.64 2.39
CA TYR A 31 -11.07 -11.69 3.16
C TYR A 31 -11.15 -10.97 4.51
N PHE A 32 -12.06 -10.01 4.67
CA PHE A 32 -12.22 -9.21 5.89
C PHE A 32 -13.70 -9.05 6.28
N SER A 33 -14.04 -9.57 7.44
CA SER A 33 -15.39 -9.41 8.01
C SER A 33 -15.70 -7.95 8.45
N ARG A 34 -14.73 -7.05 8.44
CA ARG A 34 -14.85 -5.64 8.88
C ARG A 34 -13.95 -4.71 8.07
N ALA A 35 -14.21 -4.56 6.78
CA ALA A 35 -13.62 -3.45 6.02
C ALA A 35 -14.42 -2.18 6.25
N VAL A 36 -13.74 -1.07 6.52
CA VAL A 36 -14.38 0.22 6.84
C VAL A 36 -14.85 0.94 5.57
N GLY A 37 -14.10 0.81 4.49
CA GLY A 37 -14.40 1.44 3.19
C GLY A 37 -13.26 1.25 2.20
N ALA A 38 -13.46 1.73 0.97
CA ALA A 38 -12.40 1.78 -0.04
C ALA A 38 -12.54 3.03 -0.93
N ASN A 39 -11.41 3.56 -1.37
CA ASN A 39 -11.37 4.62 -2.37
C ASN A 39 -10.77 4.06 -3.66
N VAL A 40 -11.48 4.22 -4.76
CA VAL A 40 -11.04 3.86 -6.11
C VAL A 40 -10.90 5.15 -6.91
N THR A 41 -9.70 5.45 -7.36
CA THR A 41 -9.41 6.66 -8.12
C THR A 41 -8.90 6.31 -9.51
N PHE A 42 -9.60 6.82 -10.53
CA PHE A 42 -9.17 6.71 -11.93
C PHE A 42 -8.42 7.97 -12.34
N GLY A 43 -7.32 7.82 -13.07
CA GLY A 43 -6.51 8.92 -13.58
C GLY A 43 -6.04 8.69 -15.01
N ARG A 44 -5.35 9.69 -15.56
CA ARG A 44 -4.62 9.60 -16.85
C ARG A 44 -3.15 9.40 -16.57
N GLY A 45 -2.57 8.41 -17.20
CA GLY A 45 -1.13 8.17 -17.19
C GLY A 45 -0.39 8.96 -18.27
N PRO A 46 0.95 8.98 -18.24
CA PRO A 46 1.79 9.81 -19.13
C PRO A 46 1.70 9.40 -20.60
N ASN A 47 1.35 8.16 -20.91
CA ASN A 47 1.24 7.63 -22.27
C ASN A 47 -0.20 7.61 -22.81
N ASN A 48 -1.07 8.50 -22.30
CA ASN A 48 -2.49 8.54 -22.62
C ASN A 48 -3.25 7.24 -22.24
N ASP A 49 -2.66 6.40 -21.39
CA ASP A 49 -3.28 5.26 -20.76
C ASP A 49 -4.11 5.72 -19.54
N TYR A 50 -4.83 4.78 -18.94
CA TYR A 50 -5.59 5.01 -17.73
C TYR A 50 -4.86 4.40 -16.54
N THR A 51 -4.94 5.07 -15.39
CA THR A 51 -4.47 4.56 -14.11
C THR A 51 -5.66 4.28 -13.21
N CYS A 52 -5.55 3.26 -12.38
CA CYS A 52 -6.50 3.01 -11.32
C CYS A 52 -5.74 2.74 -10.02
N ASP A 53 -6.04 3.54 -9.00
CA ASP A 53 -5.52 3.42 -7.66
C ASP A 53 -6.63 2.99 -6.72
N ILE A 54 -6.42 1.90 -5.99
CA ILE A 54 -7.34 1.40 -4.97
C ILE A 54 -6.66 1.52 -3.61
N VAL A 55 -7.33 2.19 -2.68
CA VAL A 55 -6.90 2.33 -1.29
C VAL A 55 -8.01 1.85 -0.39
N ALA A 56 -7.77 0.77 0.35
CA ALA A 56 -8.74 0.18 1.26
C ALA A 56 -8.14 0.03 2.66
N PRO A 57 -8.53 0.88 3.62
CA PRO A 57 -8.17 0.69 5.01
C PRO A 57 -8.90 -0.54 5.57
N VAL A 58 -8.14 -1.45 6.15
CA VAL A 58 -8.65 -2.65 6.81
C VAL A 58 -8.36 -2.58 8.30
N VAL A 59 -8.99 -3.49 9.06
CA VAL A 59 -8.84 -3.56 10.52
C VAL A 59 -7.37 -3.76 10.90
N ASN A 60 -6.95 -3.22 12.05
CA ASN A 60 -5.59 -3.25 12.61
C ASN A 60 -4.57 -2.32 11.92
N GLY A 61 -5.01 -1.19 11.38
CA GLY A 61 -4.10 -0.17 10.83
C GLY A 61 -3.43 -0.56 9.50
N VAL A 62 -3.78 -1.69 8.92
CA VAL A 62 -3.30 -2.08 7.59
C VAL A 62 -4.08 -1.33 6.53
N VAL A 63 -3.39 -0.64 5.66
CA VAL A 63 -3.97 0.02 4.47
C VAL A 63 -3.52 -0.75 3.24
N LEU A 64 -4.49 -1.34 2.54
CA LEU A 64 -4.23 -1.97 1.25
C LEU A 64 -4.12 -0.89 0.19
N LYS A 65 -3.08 -0.95 -0.61
CA LYS A 65 -2.90 -0.08 -1.77
C LYS A 65 -2.55 -0.90 -2.99
N SER A 66 -3.18 -0.58 -4.10
CA SER A 66 -2.83 -1.15 -5.40
C SER A 66 -2.98 -0.10 -6.48
N SER A 67 -2.07 -0.13 -7.45
CA SER A 67 -2.11 0.71 -8.64
C SER A 67 -1.87 -0.15 -9.86
N HIS A 68 -2.62 0.12 -10.93
CA HIS A 68 -2.44 -0.53 -12.22
C HIS A 68 -2.73 0.43 -13.39
N HIS A 69 -2.08 0.17 -14.52
CA HIS A 69 -2.23 0.94 -15.76
C HIS A 69 -2.91 0.07 -16.82
N GLY A 70 -3.76 0.68 -17.64
CA GLY A 70 -4.44 -0.03 -18.71
C GLY A 70 -4.82 0.90 -19.85
N ARG A 71 -5.04 0.35 -21.04
CA ARG A 71 -5.50 1.12 -22.21
C ARG A 71 -6.94 1.62 -22.04
N GLU A 72 -7.70 0.99 -21.17
CA GLU A 72 -9.08 1.32 -20.83
C GLU A 72 -9.22 1.40 -19.30
N PRO A 73 -10.16 2.22 -18.78
CA PRO A 73 -10.36 2.36 -17.33
C PRO A 73 -10.70 1.02 -16.65
N GLU A 74 -11.49 0.18 -17.31
CA GLU A 74 -11.89 -1.14 -16.81
C GLU A 74 -10.70 -2.10 -16.70
N ILE A 75 -9.78 -2.09 -17.68
CA ILE A 75 -8.55 -2.89 -17.64
C ILE A 75 -7.64 -2.43 -16.49
N ALA A 76 -7.50 -1.11 -16.32
CA ALA A 76 -6.73 -0.55 -15.22
C ALA A 76 -7.32 -0.95 -13.86
N PHE A 77 -8.64 -0.90 -13.71
CA PHE A 77 -9.33 -1.30 -12.50
C PHE A 77 -9.19 -2.80 -12.21
N ASN A 78 -9.48 -3.66 -13.18
CA ASN A 78 -9.40 -5.10 -13.00
C ASN A 78 -7.98 -5.54 -12.60
N GLY A 79 -6.95 -4.98 -13.23
CA GLY A 79 -5.56 -5.25 -12.86
C GLY A 79 -5.21 -4.81 -11.43
N ALA A 80 -5.71 -3.66 -10.98
CA ALA A 80 -5.54 -3.20 -9.60
C ALA A 80 -6.30 -4.09 -8.60
N ALA A 81 -7.53 -4.47 -8.90
CA ALA A 81 -8.37 -5.33 -8.06
C ALA A 81 -7.79 -6.74 -7.90
N ASP A 82 -7.35 -7.35 -9.01
CA ASP A 82 -6.71 -8.68 -8.99
C ASP A 82 -5.40 -8.68 -8.17
N ARG A 83 -4.64 -7.58 -8.23
CA ARG A 83 -3.43 -7.42 -7.42
C ARG A 83 -3.76 -7.39 -5.94
N ILE A 84 -4.78 -6.62 -5.52
CA ILE A 84 -5.26 -6.61 -4.13
C ILE A 84 -5.73 -8.00 -3.72
N GLU A 85 -6.56 -8.66 -4.51
CA GLU A 85 -7.07 -9.99 -4.17
C GLU A 85 -5.94 -11.01 -3.98
N LYS A 86 -4.92 -10.97 -4.85
CA LYS A 86 -3.74 -11.83 -4.74
C LYS A 86 -2.92 -11.55 -3.47
N GLN A 87 -2.74 -10.28 -3.13
CA GLN A 87 -2.05 -9.86 -1.90
C GLN A 87 -2.81 -10.32 -0.66
N LEU A 88 -4.12 -10.09 -0.61
CA LEU A 88 -4.99 -10.49 0.48
C LEU A 88 -5.01 -12.00 0.71
N ARG A 89 -5.05 -12.78 -0.36
CA ARG A 89 -4.99 -14.24 -0.27
C ARG A 89 -3.69 -14.71 0.40
N ARG A 90 -2.55 -14.11 0.02
CA ARG A 90 -1.26 -14.42 0.64
C ARG A 90 -1.23 -14.04 2.12
N TYR A 91 -1.73 -12.85 2.43
CA TYR A 91 -1.80 -12.36 3.80
C TYR A 91 -2.67 -13.23 4.70
N THR A 92 -3.87 -13.58 4.24
CA THR A 92 -4.81 -14.42 5.00
C THR A 92 -4.27 -15.83 5.23
N ASN A 93 -3.59 -16.42 4.23
CA ASN A 93 -2.99 -17.73 4.39
C ASN A 93 -1.88 -17.68 5.45
N ARG A 94 -1.06 -16.66 5.42
CA ARG A 94 0.04 -16.50 6.38
C ARG A 94 -0.45 -16.21 7.80
N LEU A 95 -1.51 -15.39 7.96
CA LEU A 95 -2.15 -15.21 9.27
C LEU A 95 -2.73 -16.51 9.86
N LYS A 96 -3.20 -17.43 9.01
CA LYS A 96 -3.65 -18.74 9.45
C LYS A 96 -2.48 -19.60 9.93
N GLU A 97 -1.33 -19.52 9.26
CA GLU A 97 -0.11 -20.22 9.68
C GLU A 97 0.44 -19.65 10.99
N HIS A 98 0.46 -18.32 11.17
CA HIS A 98 0.94 -17.67 12.40
C HIS A 98 -0.03 -17.74 13.59
N LYS A 99 -1.32 -17.95 13.39
CA LYS A 99 -2.27 -18.21 14.50
C LYS A 99 -1.94 -19.49 15.28
N VAL A 100 -1.14 -20.37 14.70
CA VAL A 100 -0.64 -21.56 15.39
C VAL A 100 0.48 -21.23 16.40
N ASP A 101 1.20 -20.11 16.20
CA ASP A 101 2.35 -19.71 17.03
C ASP A 101 2.07 -18.60 18.07
N GLY A 102 0.82 -18.15 18.22
CA GLY A 102 0.38 -17.30 19.34
C GLY A 102 0.92 -15.85 19.35
N THR A 103 1.59 -15.37 18.31
CA THR A 103 2.09 -13.99 18.23
C THR A 103 1.08 -13.06 17.56
N ALA A 104 0.30 -12.37 18.40
CA ALA A 104 -0.51 -11.24 17.94
C ALA A 104 0.41 -10.08 17.53
N GLN A 105 0.19 -9.52 16.35
CA GLN A 105 0.88 -8.31 15.88
C GLN A 105 0.67 -7.16 16.86
N ALA A 106 1.71 -6.75 17.55
CA ALA A 106 1.72 -5.51 18.31
C ALA A 106 2.11 -4.34 17.37
N ILE A 107 1.30 -3.29 17.37
CA ILE A 107 1.60 -2.01 16.72
C ILE A 107 2.37 -1.19 17.73
N VAL A 108 3.49 -0.60 17.32
CA VAL A 108 4.33 -0.12 18.37
C VAL A 108 4.86 1.30 18.26
N ASP A 109 5.35 1.84 17.22
CA ASP A 109 5.95 3.17 17.31
C ASP A 109 5.45 4.14 16.23
N ASN A 110 5.08 5.35 16.70
CA ASN A 110 4.60 6.45 15.90
C ASN A 110 5.81 7.30 15.49
N ALA A 111 6.29 7.16 14.26
CA ALA A 111 7.42 7.91 13.75
C ALA A 111 6.96 9.15 12.96
N ALA A 112 7.68 10.28 13.09
CA ALA A 112 7.48 11.43 12.23
C ALA A 112 7.91 11.08 10.80
N TYR A 113 7.05 11.42 9.84
CA TYR A 113 7.29 11.21 8.41
C TYR A 113 7.21 12.55 7.69
N THR A 114 8.31 12.98 7.11
CA THR A 114 8.41 14.25 6.39
C THR A 114 8.59 13.97 4.91
N VAL A 115 7.80 14.62 4.07
CA VAL A 115 7.89 14.52 2.61
C VAL A 115 8.58 15.78 2.10
N PHE A 116 9.65 15.58 1.36
CA PHE A 116 10.34 16.63 0.63
C PHE A 116 10.01 16.51 -0.86
N SER A 117 9.93 17.67 -1.56
CA SER A 117 9.81 17.69 -3.01
C SER A 117 11.14 17.23 -3.63
N SER A 118 11.09 16.20 -4.49
CA SER A 118 12.18 15.94 -5.41
C SER A 118 12.01 16.90 -6.59
N GLY A 119 12.60 18.10 -6.50
CA GLY A 119 12.51 19.11 -7.57
C GLY A 119 12.86 18.50 -8.92
N THR A 120 12.00 18.71 -9.91
CA THR A 120 12.36 18.60 -11.32
C THR A 120 13.38 19.68 -11.64
N ALA A 121 14.38 19.37 -12.44
CA ALA A 121 15.62 20.08 -12.71
C ALA A 121 15.51 21.54 -13.24
N GLU A 122 14.44 22.28 -12.98
CA GLU A 122 14.26 23.65 -13.44
C GLU A 122 14.12 24.71 -12.32
N GLU A 123 14.18 24.30 -11.03
CA GLU A 123 14.24 25.26 -9.93
C GLU A 123 15.68 25.28 -9.36
N GLU A 124 16.49 26.16 -9.96
CA GLU A 124 17.81 26.49 -9.46
C GLU A 124 17.70 27.18 -8.09
N GLN A 125 18.52 26.70 -7.14
CA GLN A 125 18.95 27.41 -5.94
C GLN A 125 17.96 27.50 -4.75
N ALA A 126 17.61 26.34 -4.17
CA ALA A 126 17.38 26.32 -2.74
C ALA A 126 18.31 25.30 -2.09
N ASP A 127 19.11 25.74 -1.11
CA ASP A 127 20.10 24.94 -0.37
C ASP A 127 19.47 23.77 0.44
N ALA A 128 18.13 23.60 0.40
CA ALA A 128 17.40 22.54 1.05
C ALA A 128 16.15 22.13 0.24
N PRO A 129 15.79 20.83 0.19
CA PRO A 129 14.58 20.39 -0.48
C PRO A 129 13.33 21.01 0.15
N THR A 130 12.37 21.42 -0.67
CA THR A 130 11.14 22.02 -0.21
C THR A 130 10.30 21.03 0.59
N PHE A 131 9.95 21.41 1.79
CA PHE A 131 9.02 20.67 2.66
C PHE A 131 7.62 20.65 2.06
N VAL A 132 7.06 19.45 1.87
CA VAL A 132 5.74 19.26 1.24
C VAL A 132 4.69 18.81 2.25
N ALA A 133 5.01 17.87 3.11
CA ALA A 133 4.09 17.38 4.12
C ALA A 133 4.82 16.75 5.32
N GLU A 134 4.19 16.89 6.49
CA GLU A 134 4.57 16.19 7.71
C GLU A 134 3.38 15.34 8.18
N THR A 135 3.63 14.09 8.47
CA THR A 135 2.62 13.17 8.99
C THR A 135 3.26 12.17 9.94
N ARG A 136 2.47 11.27 10.49
CA ARG A 136 2.96 10.18 11.34
C ARG A 136 2.78 8.85 10.63
N VAL A 137 3.75 7.97 10.78
CA VAL A 137 3.74 6.62 10.21
C VAL A 137 3.90 5.60 11.33
N ASP A 138 3.01 4.62 11.34
CA ASP A 138 3.10 3.49 12.26
C ASP A 138 4.21 2.55 11.84
N ILE A 139 5.13 2.27 12.76
CA ILE A 139 6.19 1.28 12.59
C ILE A 139 5.68 -0.05 13.17
N PRO A 140 5.42 -1.06 12.32
CA PRO A 140 4.94 -2.34 12.79
C PRO A 140 6.06 -3.13 13.48
N GLU A 141 5.71 -3.92 14.49
CA GLU A 141 6.56 -4.99 14.98
C GLU A 141 6.25 -6.26 14.20
N SER A 142 7.26 -6.84 13.53
CA SER A 142 7.04 -7.96 12.62
C SER A 142 8.32 -8.75 12.34
N SER A 143 8.19 -9.96 11.80
CA SER A 143 9.32 -10.67 11.21
C SER A 143 9.71 -10.00 9.87
N VAL A 144 10.95 -10.24 9.41
CA VAL A 144 11.42 -9.76 8.09
C VAL A 144 10.48 -10.19 6.97
N SER A 145 10.00 -11.40 7.03
CA SER A 145 9.09 -11.99 6.05
C SER A 145 7.71 -11.32 6.03
N ASP A 146 7.20 -10.94 7.21
CA ASP A 146 5.92 -10.23 7.31
C ASP A 146 6.08 -8.76 6.93
N ALA A 147 7.24 -8.15 7.21
CA ALA A 147 7.57 -6.82 6.76
C ALA A 147 7.57 -6.73 5.22
N VAL A 148 8.15 -7.72 4.51
CA VAL A 148 8.09 -7.81 3.05
C VAL A 148 6.65 -7.84 2.56
N MET A 149 5.81 -8.64 3.19
CA MET A 149 4.40 -8.73 2.84
C MET A 149 3.65 -7.41 3.12
N LEU A 150 3.92 -6.75 4.26
CA LEU A 150 3.34 -5.44 4.59
C LEU A 150 3.77 -4.37 3.59
N MET A 151 5.03 -4.37 3.14
CA MET A 151 5.52 -3.50 2.10
C MET A 151 4.75 -3.70 0.78
N ASP A 152 4.47 -4.94 0.42
CA ASP A 152 3.65 -5.28 -0.75
C ASP A 152 2.20 -4.81 -0.59
N LEU A 153 1.57 -5.05 0.57
CA LEU A 153 0.19 -4.64 0.86
C LEU A 153 0.01 -3.11 0.84
N ARG A 154 1.00 -2.39 1.36
CA ARG A 154 1.02 -0.93 1.36
C ARG A 154 1.42 -0.34 0.01
N ASN A 155 1.83 -1.17 -0.96
CA ASN A 155 2.38 -0.77 -2.25
C ASN A 155 3.44 0.35 -2.11
N THR A 156 4.36 0.17 -1.16
CA THR A 156 5.46 1.11 -0.90
C THR A 156 6.80 0.52 -1.32
N ASN A 157 7.76 1.38 -1.60
CA ASN A 157 9.10 0.98 -2.03
C ASN A 157 10.04 0.69 -0.86
N ALA A 158 9.70 1.16 0.34
CA ALA A 158 10.46 0.90 1.56
C ALA A 158 9.52 0.78 2.76
N LEU A 159 9.93 0.01 3.75
CA LEU A 159 9.23 -0.14 5.02
C LEU A 159 10.24 -0.25 6.16
N MET A 160 10.09 0.64 7.16
CA MET A 160 10.75 0.49 8.45
C MET A 160 9.87 -0.36 9.37
N PHE A 161 10.47 -1.26 10.12
CA PHE A 161 9.78 -2.12 11.09
C PHE A 161 10.69 -2.45 12.26
N LYS A 162 10.08 -2.82 13.39
CA LYS A 162 10.80 -3.37 14.54
C LYS A 162 10.82 -4.89 14.40
N ASN A 163 12.01 -5.47 14.32
CA ASN A 163 12.16 -6.90 14.15
C ASN A 163 11.75 -7.63 15.43
N SER A 164 10.72 -8.46 15.34
CA SER A 164 10.19 -9.21 16.49
C SER A 164 11.18 -10.23 17.09
N GLY A 165 12.19 -10.65 16.31
CA GLY A 165 13.23 -11.55 16.79
C GLY A 165 14.37 -10.86 17.53
N THR A 166 14.73 -9.63 17.16
CA THR A 166 15.88 -8.90 17.71
C THR A 166 15.48 -7.67 18.53
N GLY A 167 14.24 -7.18 18.37
CA GLY A 167 13.78 -5.92 18.96
C GLY A 167 14.38 -4.66 18.32
N ALA A 168 15.27 -4.81 17.34
CA ALA A 168 15.93 -3.70 16.65
C ALA A 168 15.07 -3.15 15.50
N PHE A 169 15.22 -1.85 15.21
CA PHE A 169 14.62 -1.27 14.02
C PHE A 169 15.38 -1.73 12.78
N ASN A 170 14.63 -2.23 11.82
CA ASN A 170 15.13 -2.71 10.54
C ASN A 170 14.42 -1.99 9.40
N MET A 171 15.01 -2.01 8.21
CA MET A 171 14.40 -1.48 7.00
C MET A 171 14.49 -2.49 5.87
N ILE A 172 13.41 -2.62 5.13
CA ILE A 172 13.39 -3.32 3.84
C ILE A 172 13.04 -2.34 2.73
N TYR A 173 13.56 -2.57 1.53
CA TYR A 173 13.31 -1.71 0.37
C TYR A 173 13.39 -2.50 -0.94
N ARG A 174 12.69 -2.01 -1.97
CA ARG A 174 12.77 -2.56 -3.33
C ARG A 174 14.03 -2.07 -4.01
N ARG A 175 14.77 -2.99 -4.58
CA ARG A 175 15.94 -2.72 -5.41
C ARG A 175 15.51 -2.61 -6.88
N ASP A 176 16.30 -1.90 -7.68
CA ASP A 176 16.07 -1.73 -9.12
C ASP A 176 16.18 -3.07 -9.88
N ASP A 177 16.91 -4.04 -9.34
CA ASP A 177 17.03 -5.40 -9.89
C ASP A 177 15.82 -6.31 -9.60
N GLY A 178 14.77 -5.77 -8.96
CA GLY A 178 13.55 -6.48 -8.58
C GLY A 178 13.65 -7.29 -7.29
N ASN A 179 14.81 -7.31 -6.66
CA ASN A 179 15.02 -7.95 -5.37
C ASN A 179 14.62 -7.03 -4.20
N ILE A 180 14.59 -7.57 -2.99
CA ILE A 180 14.36 -6.83 -1.76
C ILE A 180 15.66 -6.73 -0.97
N GLY A 181 16.06 -5.49 -0.67
CA GLY A 181 17.15 -5.21 0.24
C GLY A 181 16.64 -5.21 1.68
N TRP A 182 17.45 -5.71 2.59
CA TRP A 182 17.20 -5.69 4.03
C TRP A 182 18.40 -5.05 4.73
N VAL A 183 18.10 -4.07 5.59
CA VAL A 183 19.08 -3.37 6.41
C VAL A 183 18.77 -3.65 7.87
N GLU A 184 19.74 -4.21 8.57
CA GLU A 184 19.70 -4.43 10.02
C GLU A 184 20.89 -3.69 10.66
N PRO A 185 20.64 -2.77 11.64
CA PRO A 185 21.71 -2.13 12.36
C PRO A 185 22.48 -3.15 13.17
N SER A 186 23.80 -3.17 13.06
CA SER A 186 24.64 -3.96 13.96
C SER A 186 24.62 -3.31 15.35
N SER A 187 24.08 -4.00 16.35
CA SER A 187 24.30 -3.61 17.75
C SER A 187 25.76 -3.90 18.12
N ASN A 188 26.53 -2.82 18.29
CA ASN A 188 27.82 -2.91 19.00
C ASN A 188 27.59 -3.13 20.50
#